data_4177473c6945d683075eb3b5fec9d6ba
#
_entry.id   4177473c6945d683075eb3b5fec9d6ba
#
_cell.length_a   1.000
_cell.length_b   1.000
_cell.length_c   1.000
_cell.angle_alpha   90.00
_cell.angle_beta   90.00
_cell.angle_gamma   90.00
#
_symmetry.space_group_name_H-M   'P 1'
#
loop_
_entity.id
_entity.type
_entity.pdbx_description
1 polymer ?
#
loop_
_entity_poly.entity_id
_entity_poly.type
_entity_poly.pdbx_seq_one_letter_code
_entity_poly.pdbx_strand_id
1 'polypeptide(L)'
;MKILHTLACAAVLTLAVACNNANPNLARAEQMRTTLYTLYDVDDTPLLAENYPLDPAARATYLAEGADNQVNKYSYLWPYSGTLSMMSALYEVTGDDAYLAFIDSDVIAGLDMYFDTTRTPYAYSSYVTVGESDRFYDDNIWLVIDFVDLYFSSGEKRYLERAEQTWQFVESGRDDVLGDGIYWCEQKKHSKNACSNAPAAVAALKLYKATGNEAYLTAGKALYAWCYNTLHDAEDGLYFDNISLAGRISRAKYSYNSGQMIEAGAILHALTGEEHYLAEAQKTAAGCYERWFKPLTDGEQQIRMMDSGDVWFDAVMLRGLIALYGRDGNDTYLRAVNASLDYAWREGRDENGLFGKFLSHRREEDKRSWLLTQAAYAEMSARMAKVNLR
;
A
#
# COMPACT_ATOMS: atom_id res chain seq x y z
N MET A 1 -28.82 17.32 57.87
CA MET A 1 -27.39 17.12 57.68
C MET A 1 -27.15 15.61 57.66
N LYS A 2 -27.22 14.98 56.48
CA LYS A 2 -26.91 13.56 56.28
C LYS A 2 -26.05 13.45 55.00
N ILE A 3 -24.82 13.03 55.20
CA ILE A 3 -23.82 12.80 54.17
C ILE A 3 -24.15 11.44 53.55
N LEU A 4 -24.47 11.43 52.25
CA LEU A 4 -24.57 10.21 51.46
C LEU A 4 -23.20 9.93 50.84
N HIS A 5 -22.59 8.82 51.20
CA HIS A 5 -21.45 8.25 50.54
C HIS A 5 -21.94 7.46 49.32
N THR A 6 -21.58 7.90 48.13
CA THR A 6 -21.79 7.15 46.91
C THR A 6 -20.58 6.26 46.68
N LEU A 7 -20.74 4.95 46.86
CA LEU A 7 -19.78 3.94 46.44
C LEU A 7 -19.93 3.78 44.92
N ALA A 8 -18.87 4.11 44.19
CA ALA A 8 -18.74 3.74 42.79
C ALA A 8 -18.30 2.27 42.69
N CYS A 9 -19.20 1.39 42.33
CA CYS A 9 -18.86 0.03 41.92
C CYS A 9 -18.24 0.08 40.49
N ALA A 10 -16.94 -0.14 40.43
CA ALA A 10 -16.27 -0.45 39.16
C ALA A 10 -16.67 -1.88 38.77
N ALA A 11 -17.57 -1.98 37.80
CA ALA A 11 -17.89 -3.25 37.17
C ALA A 11 -16.74 -3.59 36.18
N VAL A 12 -15.85 -4.49 36.61
CA VAL A 12 -14.91 -5.14 35.72
C VAL A 12 -15.72 -6.10 34.83
N LEU A 13 -16.07 -5.69 33.64
CA LEU A 13 -16.57 -6.60 32.61
C LEU A 13 -15.41 -7.50 32.17
N THR A 14 -15.31 -8.68 32.73
CA THR A 14 -14.57 -9.80 32.17
C THR A 14 -15.38 -10.29 30.95
N LEU A 15 -15.04 -9.80 29.75
CA LEU A 15 -15.44 -10.45 28.52
C LEU A 15 -14.77 -11.82 28.51
N ALA A 16 -15.58 -12.86 28.71
CA ALA A 16 -15.20 -14.21 28.40
C ALA A 16 -15.00 -14.28 26.88
N VAL A 17 -13.75 -14.25 26.44
CA VAL A 17 -13.38 -14.54 25.06
C VAL A 17 -13.76 -15.99 24.82
N ALA A 18 -14.85 -16.20 24.08
CA ALA A 18 -15.12 -17.48 23.47
C ALA A 18 -13.92 -17.79 22.56
N CYS A 19 -13.19 -18.87 22.88
CA CYS A 19 -12.13 -19.40 22.01
C CYS A 19 -12.79 -19.95 20.74
N ASN A 20 -13.17 -19.10 19.83
CA ASN A 20 -13.27 -19.41 18.42
C ASN A 20 -11.85 -19.29 17.86
N ASN A 21 -11.46 -20.19 16.97
CA ASN A 21 -10.22 -20.14 16.19
C ASN A 21 -10.15 -18.89 15.30
N ALA A 22 -10.12 -17.71 15.92
CA ALA A 22 -9.98 -16.46 15.22
C ALA A 22 -8.59 -16.42 14.57
N ASN A 23 -8.54 -16.13 13.27
CA ASN A 23 -7.28 -16.02 12.54
C ASN A 23 -6.44 -14.91 13.22
N PRO A 24 -5.22 -15.23 13.73
CA PRO A 24 -4.43 -14.26 14.49
C PRO A 24 -4.07 -13.02 13.66
N ASN A 25 -3.91 -13.16 12.35
CA ASN A 25 -3.61 -12.05 11.48
C ASN A 25 -4.80 -11.07 11.36
N LEU A 26 -6.04 -11.57 11.31
CA LEU A 26 -7.21 -10.68 11.34
C LEU A 26 -7.29 -9.90 12.64
N ALA A 27 -7.12 -10.57 13.79
CA ALA A 27 -7.14 -9.89 15.09
C ALA A 27 -6.05 -8.81 15.20
N ARG A 28 -4.86 -9.05 14.65
CA ARG A 28 -3.77 -8.07 14.59
C ARG A 28 -4.12 -6.87 13.71
N ALA A 29 -4.71 -7.11 12.54
CA ALA A 29 -5.15 -6.05 11.63
C ALA A 29 -6.19 -5.15 12.30
N GLU A 30 -7.19 -5.72 12.97
CA GLU A 30 -8.23 -4.98 13.70
C GLU A 30 -7.65 -4.18 14.87
N GLN A 31 -6.72 -4.77 15.60
CA GLN A 31 -6.04 -4.07 16.70
C GLN A 31 -5.22 -2.89 16.18
N MET A 32 -4.44 -3.08 15.10
CA MET A 32 -3.66 -2.00 14.50
C MET A 32 -4.54 -0.89 13.94
N ARG A 33 -5.66 -1.22 13.27
CA ARG A 33 -6.65 -0.23 12.86
C ARG A 33 -7.11 0.62 14.05
N THR A 34 -7.50 -0.04 15.14
CA THR A 34 -7.96 0.66 16.35
C THR A 34 -6.87 1.57 16.93
N THR A 35 -5.64 1.05 17.06
CA THR A 35 -4.48 1.81 17.55
C THR A 35 -4.19 3.01 16.67
N LEU A 36 -4.21 2.83 15.33
CA LEU A 36 -3.95 3.88 14.36
C LEU A 36 -4.95 5.04 14.50
N TYR A 37 -6.24 4.75 14.43
CA TYR A 37 -7.28 5.80 14.53
C TYR A 37 -7.39 6.42 15.93
N THR A 38 -6.83 5.78 16.97
CA THR A 38 -6.76 6.36 18.32
C THR A 38 -5.57 7.32 18.47
N LEU A 39 -4.41 6.96 17.90
CA LEU A 39 -3.16 7.69 18.16
C LEU A 39 -2.85 8.76 17.11
N TYR A 40 -3.32 8.58 15.87
CA TYR A 40 -3.06 9.52 14.77
C TYR A 40 -4.23 10.46 14.49
N ASP A 41 -5.30 10.36 15.26
CA ASP A 41 -6.46 11.27 15.16
C ASP A 41 -6.04 12.72 15.29
N VAL A 42 -6.65 13.59 14.50
CA VAL A 42 -6.50 15.03 14.59
C VAL A 42 -7.88 15.64 14.80
N ASP A 43 -8.08 16.27 15.96
CA ASP A 43 -9.36 16.81 16.38
C ASP A 43 -10.13 17.56 15.28
N ASP A 44 -11.43 17.32 15.22
CA ASP A 44 -12.41 17.99 14.34
C ASP A 44 -12.17 17.80 12.83
N THR A 45 -11.46 16.73 12.40
CA THR A 45 -11.22 16.45 10.98
C THR A 45 -11.11 14.96 10.71
N PRO A 46 -11.49 14.43 9.52
CA PRO A 46 -11.22 13.05 9.14
C PRO A 46 -9.74 12.81 8.75
N LEU A 47 -8.90 13.84 8.78
CA LEU A 47 -7.47 13.69 8.49
C LEU A 47 -6.73 13.12 9.69
N LEU A 48 -5.58 12.50 9.41
CA LEU A 48 -4.71 11.91 10.41
C LEU A 48 -3.35 12.61 10.45
N ALA A 49 -2.69 12.58 11.59
CA ALA A 49 -1.30 12.98 11.71
C ALA A 49 -0.40 12.00 10.93
N GLU A 50 0.71 12.50 10.38
CA GLU A 50 1.62 11.64 9.63
C GLU A 50 2.51 10.76 10.53
N ASN A 51 2.78 11.26 11.74
CA ASN A 51 3.66 10.58 12.69
C ASN A 51 3.10 10.61 14.11
N TYR A 52 3.40 9.57 14.89
CA TYR A 52 3.12 9.53 16.31
C TYR A 52 4.41 9.30 17.11
N PRO A 53 4.69 10.07 18.20
CA PRO A 53 3.93 11.27 18.58
C PRO A 53 3.99 12.37 17.52
N LEU A 54 2.97 13.24 17.49
CA LEU A 54 2.91 14.37 16.57
C LEU A 54 4.12 15.30 16.79
N ASP A 55 4.84 15.59 15.72
CA ASP A 55 5.91 16.57 15.71
C ASP A 55 5.50 17.80 14.89
N PRO A 56 5.21 18.93 15.53
CA PRO A 56 4.76 20.13 14.82
C PRO A 56 5.84 20.73 13.91
N ALA A 57 7.09 20.26 13.98
CA ALA A 57 8.17 20.69 13.10
C ALA A 57 8.48 19.67 11.99
N ALA A 58 7.74 18.55 11.94
CA ALA A 58 7.97 17.49 10.95
C ALA A 58 7.79 18.02 9.52
N ARG A 59 8.65 17.53 8.62
CA ARG A 59 8.57 17.77 7.18
C ARG A 59 8.73 16.44 6.45
N ALA A 60 8.03 16.28 5.34
CA ALA A 60 8.18 15.12 4.48
C ALA A 60 9.59 15.07 3.86
N THR A 61 10.14 13.86 3.71
CA THR A 61 11.49 13.64 3.15
C THR A 61 11.47 12.91 1.80
N TYR A 62 10.27 12.63 1.27
CA TYR A 62 10.03 11.82 0.09
C TYR A 62 9.42 12.59 -1.09
N LEU A 63 9.28 13.91 -0.98
CA LEU A 63 8.73 14.74 -2.05
C LEU A 63 9.72 14.91 -3.20
N ALA A 64 9.21 15.27 -4.37
CA ALA A 64 10.05 15.57 -5.54
C ALA A 64 11.01 16.73 -5.26
N GLU A 65 12.18 16.71 -5.88
CA GLU A 65 13.15 17.82 -5.78
C GLU A 65 12.49 19.14 -6.18
N GLY A 66 12.67 20.15 -5.36
CA GLY A 66 12.07 21.48 -5.55
C GLY A 66 10.56 21.53 -5.23
N ALA A 67 9.97 20.50 -4.65
CA ALA A 67 8.62 20.55 -4.11
C ALA A 67 8.57 21.48 -2.89
N ASP A 68 7.43 22.17 -2.72
CA ASP A 68 7.21 22.99 -1.52
C ASP A 68 7.02 22.06 -0.32
N ASN A 69 8.00 22.09 0.58
CA ASN A 69 8.03 21.23 1.76
C ASN A 69 7.68 22.05 3.00
N GLN A 70 6.41 22.13 3.29
CA GLN A 70 5.87 22.82 4.47
C GLN A 70 5.84 21.90 5.70
N VAL A 71 5.64 22.50 6.86
CA VAL A 71 5.35 21.75 8.08
C VAL A 71 4.01 21.06 7.92
N ASN A 72 3.98 19.72 8.07
CA ASN A 72 2.75 18.96 7.91
C ASN A 72 1.95 18.90 9.22
N LYS A 73 0.87 19.67 9.25
CA LYS A 73 -0.16 19.53 10.28
C LYS A 73 -0.92 18.19 10.13
N TYR A 74 -1.10 17.77 8.90
CA TYR A 74 -1.76 16.52 8.52
C TYR A 74 -0.82 15.65 7.70
N SER A 75 -1.16 14.39 7.56
CA SER A 75 -0.48 13.47 6.66
C SER A 75 -0.50 13.96 5.21
N TYR A 76 0.55 13.70 4.46
CA TYR A 76 0.51 13.79 3.01
C TYR A 76 -0.38 12.68 2.43
N LEU A 77 -0.77 12.82 1.17
CA LEU A 77 -1.67 11.89 0.49
C LEU A 77 -1.15 10.44 0.51
N TRP A 78 0.13 10.25 0.16
CA TRP A 78 0.70 8.89 0.13
C TRP A 78 0.56 8.16 1.47
N PRO A 79 1.05 8.66 2.62
CA PRO A 79 0.82 7.96 3.88
C PRO A 79 -0.66 7.89 4.29
N TYR A 80 -1.49 8.88 3.94
CA TYR A 80 -2.93 8.80 4.21
C TYR A 80 -3.62 7.71 3.38
N SER A 81 -3.25 7.51 2.12
CA SER A 81 -3.84 6.50 1.22
C SER A 81 -3.66 5.07 1.75
N GLY A 82 -2.62 4.82 2.54
CA GLY A 82 -2.43 3.54 3.21
C GLY A 82 -3.62 3.15 4.11
N THR A 83 -4.37 4.12 4.63
CA THR A 83 -5.59 3.83 5.40
C THR A 83 -6.69 3.24 4.52
N LEU A 84 -6.82 3.67 3.27
CA LEU A 84 -7.75 3.08 2.32
C LEU A 84 -7.36 1.64 1.99
N SER A 85 -6.06 1.38 1.75
CA SER A 85 -5.52 0.04 1.51
C SER A 85 -5.81 -0.91 2.68
N MET A 86 -5.53 -0.45 3.90
CA MET A 86 -5.79 -1.21 5.14
C MET A 86 -7.29 -1.53 5.30
N MET A 87 -8.15 -0.52 5.18
CA MET A 87 -9.59 -0.68 5.38
C MET A 87 -10.25 -1.51 4.28
N SER A 88 -9.78 -1.36 3.03
CA SER A 88 -10.19 -2.19 1.90
C SER A 88 -9.85 -3.68 2.15
N ALA A 89 -8.64 -3.97 2.63
CA ALA A 89 -8.23 -5.33 2.98
C ALA A 89 -9.04 -5.92 4.15
N LEU A 90 -9.36 -5.13 5.18
CA LEU A 90 -10.21 -5.55 6.29
C LEU A 90 -11.64 -5.85 5.81
N TYR A 91 -12.21 -4.99 4.97
CA TYR A 91 -13.52 -5.25 4.40
C TYR A 91 -13.53 -6.51 3.51
N GLU A 92 -12.50 -6.68 2.67
CA GLU A 92 -12.38 -7.84 1.78
C GLU A 92 -12.34 -9.18 2.55
N VAL A 93 -11.71 -9.21 3.73
CA VAL A 93 -11.58 -10.45 4.53
C VAL A 93 -12.79 -10.72 5.40
N THR A 94 -13.50 -9.67 5.87
CA THR A 94 -14.61 -9.81 6.83
C THR A 94 -15.98 -9.78 6.17
N GLY A 95 -16.13 -8.99 5.11
CA GLY A 95 -17.45 -8.67 4.53
C GLY A 95 -18.35 -7.88 5.49
N ASP A 96 -17.78 -7.26 6.54
CA ASP A 96 -18.54 -6.52 7.53
C ASP A 96 -18.82 -5.09 7.04
N ASP A 97 -20.10 -4.79 6.81
CA ASP A 97 -20.57 -3.49 6.33
C ASP A 97 -20.18 -2.31 7.24
N ALA A 98 -19.84 -2.57 8.50
CA ALA A 98 -19.32 -1.53 9.39
C ALA A 98 -17.98 -0.96 8.89
N TYR A 99 -17.12 -1.79 8.28
CA TYR A 99 -15.89 -1.31 7.63
C TYR A 99 -16.19 -0.47 6.40
N LEU A 100 -17.18 -0.89 5.59
CA LEU A 100 -17.58 -0.14 4.41
C LEU A 100 -18.16 1.23 4.77
N ALA A 101 -19.02 1.27 5.79
CA ALA A 101 -19.55 2.53 6.33
C ALA A 101 -18.44 3.46 6.84
N PHE A 102 -17.44 2.92 7.53
CA PHE A 102 -16.28 3.69 8.01
C PHE A 102 -15.40 4.18 6.85
N ILE A 103 -15.21 3.37 5.82
CA ILE A 103 -14.50 3.81 4.61
C ILE A 103 -15.17 5.04 4.02
N ASP A 104 -16.50 5.05 3.90
CA ASP A 104 -17.23 6.18 3.31
C ASP A 104 -17.23 7.41 4.22
N SER A 105 -17.50 7.24 5.51
CA SER A 105 -17.67 8.38 6.43
C SER A 105 -16.36 9.05 6.86
N ASP A 106 -15.26 8.28 6.92
CA ASP A 106 -14.00 8.75 7.50
C ASP A 106 -12.86 8.74 6.45
N VAL A 107 -12.58 7.58 5.84
CA VAL A 107 -11.43 7.46 4.95
C VAL A 107 -11.62 8.27 3.67
N ILE A 108 -12.75 8.11 2.99
CA ILE A 108 -13.05 8.84 1.74
C ILE A 108 -13.31 10.32 2.04
N ALA A 109 -13.98 10.66 3.13
CA ALA A 109 -14.15 12.05 3.55
C ALA A 109 -12.78 12.76 3.74
N GLY A 110 -11.80 12.06 4.32
CA GLY A 110 -10.44 12.58 4.42
C GLY A 110 -9.74 12.67 3.06
N LEU A 111 -9.86 11.65 2.20
CA LEU A 111 -9.31 11.68 0.84
C LEU A 111 -9.89 12.82 0.00
N ASP A 112 -11.17 13.15 0.17
CA ASP A 112 -11.82 14.24 -0.54
C ASP A 112 -11.19 15.61 -0.24
N MET A 113 -10.52 15.77 0.90
CA MET A 113 -9.77 16.99 1.23
C MET A 113 -8.49 17.16 0.41
N TYR A 114 -7.99 16.10 -0.25
CA TYR A 114 -6.87 16.16 -1.19
C TYR A 114 -7.34 16.29 -2.64
N PHE A 115 -8.65 16.12 -2.91
CA PHE A 115 -9.16 16.06 -4.28
C PHE A 115 -9.19 17.42 -4.94
N ASP A 116 -8.35 17.61 -5.96
CA ASP A 116 -8.17 18.85 -6.70
C ASP A 116 -9.05 18.88 -7.95
N THR A 117 -10.05 19.74 -7.92
CA THR A 117 -10.92 20.06 -9.06
C THR A 117 -10.57 21.39 -9.73
N THR A 118 -9.51 22.05 -9.30
CA THR A 118 -9.06 23.32 -9.89
C THR A 118 -8.23 23.14 -11.16
N ARG A 119 -7.65 21.94 -11.31
CA ARG A 119 -6.84 21.53 -12.47
C ARG A 119 -7.46 20.30 -13.15
N THR A 120 -7.39 20.24 -14.48
CA THR A 120 -7.89 19.10 -15.28
C THR A 120 -6.74 18.29 -15.87
N PRO A 121 -6.86 16.92 -15.88
CA PRO A 121 -7.90 16.09 -15.26
C PRO A 121 -7.93 16.26 -13.74
N TYR A 122 -9.10 16.03 -13.12
CA TYR A 122 -9.22 16.04 -11.65
C TYR A 122 -8.41 14.92 -11.03
N ALA A 123 -7.74 15.19 -9.92
CA ALA A 123 -6.85 14.25 -9.26
C ALA A 123 -6.65 14.62 -7.79
N TYR A 124 -5.99 13.73 -7.06
CA TYR A 124 -5.59 14.01 -5.69
C TYR A 124 -4.25 14.70 -5.65
N SER A 125 -4.18 15.82 -4.93
CA SER A 125 -2.95 16.56 -4.63
C SER A 125 -2.16 15.85 -3.52
N SER A 126 -0.85 16.05 -3.50
CA SER A 126 0.02 15.44 -2.47
C SER A 126 -0.27 15.93 -1.05
N TYR A 127 -0.89 17.10 -0.91
CA TYR A 127 -1.28 17.69 0.37
C TYR A 127 -2.64 18.40 0.27
N VAL A 128 -3.25 18.68 1.42
CA VAL A 128 -4.59 19.31 1.50
C VAL A 128 -4.67 20.75 1.00
N THR A 129 -3.54 21.40 0.68
CA THR A 129 -3.49 22.67 -0.04
C THR A 129 -3.71 22.45 -1.54
N VAL A 130 -4.93 22.02 -1.89
CA VAL A 130 -5.29 21.69 -3.27
C VAL A 130 -5.12 22.91 -4.19
N GLY A 131 -4.68 22.67 -5.42
CA GLY A 131 -4.36 23.74 -6.39
C GLY A 131 -2.95 24.29 -6.26
N GLU A 132 -2.32 24.22 -5.09
CA GLU A 132 -0.94 24.67 -4.82
C GLU A 132 0.04 23.51 -4.76
N SER A 133 -0.38 22.38 -4.18
CA SER A 133 0.45 21.19 -4.02
C SER A 133 0.70 20.47 -5.34
N ASP A 134 1.86 19.79 -5.43
CA ASP A 134 2.18 18.90 -6.54
C ASP A 134 1.18 17.72 -6.61
N ARG A 135 0.99 17.16 -7.81
CA ARG A 135 0.21 15.94 -8.03
C ARG A 135 1.15 14.85 -8.54
N PHE A 136 1.23 13.75 -7.80
CA PHE A 136 2.05 12.60 -8.18
C PHE A 136 1.18 11.55 -8.86
N TYR A 137 1.68 11.00 -9.95
CA TYR A 137 0.94 9.98 -10.69
C TYR A 137 0.82 8.68 -9.89
N ASP A 138 1.90 8.26 -9.22
CA ASP A 138 1.89 7.05 -8.38
C ASP A 138 0.94 7.16 -7.19
N ASP A 139 0.89 8.29 -6.46
CA ASP A 139 -0.07 8.52 -5.38
C ASP A 139 -1.51 8.27 -5.86
N ASN A 140 -1.85 8.77 -7.05
CA ASN A 140 -3.17 8.58 -7.64
C ASN A 140 -3.41 7.15 -8.15
N ILE A 141 -2.37 6.47 -8.63
CA ILE A 141 -2.46 5.09 -9.10
C ILE A 141 -2.79 4.14 -7.94
N TRP A 142 -2.20 4.34 -6.77
CA TRP A 142 -2.54 3.54 -5.58
C TRP A 142 -4.02 3.64 -5.23
N LEU A 143 -4.59 4.84 -5.31
CA LEU A 143 -6.03 5.05 -5.10
C LEU A 143 -6.88 4.35 -6.17
N VAL A 144 -6.48 4.37 -7.44
CA VAL A 144 -7.19 3.61 -8.50
C VAL A 144 -7.23 2.13 -8.15
N ILE A 145 -6.11 1.54 -7.74
CA ILE A 145 -6.02 0.12 -7.37
C ILE A 145 -6.98 -0.18 -6.21
N ASP A 146 -6.91 0.59 -5.13
CA ASP A 146 -7.70 0.36 -3.94
C ASP A 146 -9.21 0.58 -4.19
N PHE A 147 -9.59 1.57 -4.99
CA PHE A 147 -10.99 1.77 -5.38
C PHE A 147 -11.53 0.62 -6.24
N VAL A 148 -10.73 0.07 -7.17
CA VAL A 148 -11.16 -1.10 -7.94
C VAL A 148 -11.25 -2.34 -7.04
N ASP A 149 -10.37 -2.52 -6.08
CA ASP A 149 -10.43 -3.62 -5.10
C ASP A 149 -11.68 -3.50 -4.20
N LEU A 150 -12.03 -2.28 -3.78
CA LEU A 150 -13.31 -2.03 -3.09
C LEU A 150 -14.51 -2.34 -3.97
N TYR A 151 -14.48 -1.98 -5.24
CA TYR A 151 -15.55 -2.37 -6.17
C TYR A 151 -15.69 -3.89 -6.30
N PHE A 152 -14.58 -4.62 -6.41
CA PHE A 152 -14.63 -6.09 -6.49
C PHE A 152 -15.18 -6.74 -5.22
N SER A 153 -14.89 -6.19 -4.05
CA SER A 153 -15.36 -6.75 -2.79
C SER A 153 -16.77 -6.34 -2.40
N SER A 154 -17.20 -5.11 -2.74
CA SER A 154 -18.51 -4.56 -2.36
C SER A 154 -19.58 -4.60 -3.44
N GLY A 155 -19.19 -4.60 -4.72
CA GLY A 155 -20.09 -4.41 -5.85
C GLY A 155 -20.57 -2.97 -6.04
N GLU A 156 -20.12 -2.02 -5.22
CA GLU A 156 -20.59 -0.64 -5.21
C GLU A 156 -19.95 0.19 -6.33
N LYS A 157 -20.76 0.56 -7.33
CA LYS A 157 -20.29 1.25 -8.55
C LYS A 157 -19.59 2.58 -8.29
N ARG A 158 -19.93 3.29 -7.20
CA ARG A 158 -19.29 4.56 -6.85
C ARG A 158 -17.75 4.46 -6.74
N TYR A 159 -17.23 3.32 -6.29
CA TYR A 159 -15.78 3.11 -6.22
C TYR A 159 -15.17 2.92 -7.61
N LEU A 160 -15.83 2.17 -8.49
CA LEU A 160 -15.37 2.04 -9.88
C LEU A 160 -15.39 3.38 -10.61
N GLU A 161 -16.45 4.18 -10.45
CA GLU A 161 -16.56 5.52 -11.03
C GLU A 161 -15.42 6.44 -10.55
N ARG A 162 -15.08 6.36 -9.27
CA ARG A 162 -13.96 7.11 -8.69
C ARG A 162 -12.61 6.63 -9.26
N ALA A 163 -12.43 5.33 -9.40
CA ALA A 163 -11.24 4.74 -10.02
C ALA A 163 -11.07 5.21 -11.47
N GLU A 164 -12.14 5.14 -12.28
CA GLU A 164 -12.10 5.59 -13.68
C GLU A 164 -11.86 7.10 -13.81
N GLN A 165 -12.45 7.92 -12.93
CA GLN A 165 -12.17 9.36 -12.88
C GLN A 165 -10.71 9.64 -12.58
N THR A 166 -10.12 8.96 -11.57
CA THR A 166 -8.72 9.14 -11.18
C THR A 166 -7.77 8.61 -12.27
N TRP A 167 -8.16 7.52 -12.97
CA TRP A 167 -7.39 6.98 -14.09
C TRP A 167 -7.19 7.99 -15.23
N GLN A 168 -8.14 8.89 -15.48
CA GLN A 168 -7.98 9.94 -16.48
C GLN A 168 -6.76 10.82 -16.22
N PHE A 169 -6.49 11.10 -14.95
CA PHE A 169 -5.26 11.81 -14.57
C PHE A 169 -4.03 10.93 -14.79
N VAL A 170 -4.06 9.67 -14.39
CA VAL A 170 -2.94 8.73 -14.60
C VAL A 170 -2.57 8.64 -16.07
N GLU A 171 -3.55 8.47 -16.94
CA GLU A 171 -3.36 8.40 -18.41
C GLU A 171 -2.75 9.69 -18.98
N SER A 172 -3.05 10.85 -18.41
CA SER A 172 -2.48 12.15 -18.85
C SER A 172 -0.97 12.27 -18.58
N GLY A 173 -0.41 11.37 -17.77
CA GLY A 173 1.03 11.29 -17.50
C GLY A 173 1.85 10.56 -18.55
N ARG A 174 1.22 10.02 -19.58
CA ARG A 174 1.90 9.32 -20.69
C ARG A 174 2.26 10.28 -21.83
N ASP A 175 3.37 10.02 -22.45
CA ASP A 175 3.79 10.62 -23.73
C ASP A 175 4.84 9.71 -24.40
N ASP A 176 5.30 10.09 -25.60
CA ASP A 176 6.26 9.34 -26.42
C ASP A 176 7.74 9.56 -26.02
N VAL A 177 8.02 10.45 -25.05
CA VAL A 177 9.38 10.68 -24.57
C VAL A 177 9.86 9.44 -23.78
N LEU A 178 10.98 8.85 -24.19
CA LEU A 178 11.50 7.59 -23.65
C LEU A 178 10.51 6.41 -23.74
N GLY A 179 9.65 6.42 -24.76
CA GLY A 179 8.56 5.46 -24.89
C GLY A 179 7.35 5.81 -24.03
N ASP A 180 6.28 5.05 -24.17
CA ASP A 180 4.92 5.32 -23.68
C ASP A 180 4.73 5.06 -22.16
N GLY A 181 5.69 5.48 -21.34
CA GLY A 181 5.62 5.39 -19.89
C GLY A 181 5.05 6.64 -19.23
N ILE A 182 4.68 6.52 -17.97
CA ILE A 182 4.12 7.57 -17.12
C ILE A 182 5.23 8.28 -16.34
N TYR A 183 5.16 9.61 -16.26
CA TYR A 183 6.01 10.42 -15.37
C TYR A 183 5.72 10.16 -13.90
N TRP A 184 6.62 10.60 -13.02
CA TRP A 184 6.41 10.50 -11.57
C TRP A 184 5.54 11.64 -11.04
N CYS A 185 5.87 12.90 -11.40
CA CYS A 185 5.19 14.10 -10.91
C CYS A 185 4.70 14.95 -12.09
N GLU A 186 3.47 15.44 -12.03
CA GLU A 186 2.88 16.25 -13.10
C GLU A 186 3.62 17.57 -13.29
N GLN A 187 3.95 18.27 -12.20
CA GLN A 187 4.61 19.59 -12.24
C GLN A 187 6.12 19.48 -12.47
N LYS A 188 6.70 18.28 -12.28
CA LYS A 188 8.15 18.06 -12.32
C LYS A 188 8.46 16.82 -13.16
N LYS A 189 8.30 16.94 -14.49
CA LYS A 189 8.52 15.87 -15.45
C LYS A 189 10.03 15.61 -15.69
N HIS A 190 10.73 15.10 -14.66
CA HIS A 190 12.18 14.85 -14.71
C HIS A 190 12.54 13.41 -15.04
N SER A 191 11.64 12.47 -14.74
CA SER A 191 11.86 11.04 -14.89
C SER A 191 10.56 10.27 -15.08
N LYS A 192 10.67 9.07 -15.68
CA LYS A 192 9.63 8.04 -15.67
C LYS A 192 10.07 6.92 -14.74
N ASN A 193 9.25 6.62 -13.73
CA ASN A 193 9.61 5.78 -12.61
C ASN A 193 8.88 4.43 -12.64
N ALA A 194 9.52 3.40 -12.11
CA ALA A 194 8.88 2.09 -11.93
C ALA A 194 7.63 2.21 -11.05
N CYS A 195 7.67 3.05 -9.99
CA CYS A 195 6.54 3.28 -9.08
C CYS A 195 5.30 3.91 -9.74
N SER A 196 5.46 4.58 -10.88
CA SER A 196 4.32 5.10 -11.66
C SER A 196 3.85 4.11 -12.72
N ASN A 197 4.74 3.28 -13.27
CA ASN A 197 4.44 2.46 -14.45
C ASN A 197 4.01 1.03 -14.08
N ALA A 198 4.70 0.38 -13.14
CA ALA A 198 4.34 -0.97 -12.71
C ALA A 198 2.95 -1.02 -12.04
N PRO A 199 2.63 -0.15 -11.05
CA PRO A 199 1.28 -0.15 -10.48
C PRO A 199 0.21 0.38 -11.46
N ALA A 200 0.55 1.25 -12.41
CA ALA A 200 -0.39 1.64 -13.46
C ALA A 200 -0.75 0.47 -14.38
N ALA A 201 0.20 -0.43 -14.66
CA ALA A 201 -0.12 -1.67 -15.37
C ALA A 201 -1.14 -2.50 -14.58
N VAL A 202 -0.94 -2.66 -13.25
CA VAL A 202 -1.90 -3.36 -12.37
C VAL A 202 -3.26 -2.67 -12.37
N ALA A 203 -3.29 -1.34 -12.18
CA ALA A 203 -4.52 -0.54 -12.16
C ALA A 203 -5.33 -0.71 -13.47
N ALA A 204 -4.67 -0.57 -14.62
CA ALA A 204 -5.30 -0.75 -15.93
C ALA A 204 -5.86 -2.18 -16.10
N LEU A 205 -5.12 -3.21 -15.72
CA LEU A 205 -5.57 -4.61 -15.82
C LEU A 205 -6.75 -4.90 -14.87
N LYS A 206 -6.77 -4.30 -13.69
CA LYS A 206 -7.92 -4.38 -12.75
C LYS A 206 -9.14 -3.63 -13.32
N LEU A 207 -8.96 -2.45 -13.89
CA LEU A 207 -10.03 -1.72 -14.58
C LEU A 207 -10.59 -2.51 -15.77
N TYR A 208 -9.72 -3.18 -16.55
CA TYR A 208 -10.18 -4.10 -17.60
C TYR A 208 -11.06 -5.22 -17.03
N LYS A 209 -10.62 -5.86 -15.95
CA LYS A 209 -11.43 -6.91 -15.30
C LYS A 209 -12.77 -6.41 -14.79
N ALA A 210 -12.84 -5.15 -14.34
CA ALA A 210 -14.07 -4.54 -13.82
C ALA A 210 -15.05 -4.11 -14.92
N THR A 211 -14.53 -3.65 -16.07
CA THR A 211 -15.35 -2.98 -17.11
C THR A 211 -15.45 -3.75 -18.43
N GLY A 212 -14.50 -4.63 -18.73
CA GLY A 212 -14.35 -5.27 -20.05
C GLY A 212 -13.87 -4.31 -21.16
N ASN A 213 -13.46 -3.08 -20.82
CA ASN A 213 -13.00 -2.12 -21.82
C ASN A 213 -11.57 -2.43 -22.28
N GLU A 214 -11.44 -2.81 -23.54
CA GLU A 214 -10.17 -3.22 -24.18
C GLU A 214 -9.07 -2.13 -24.14
N ALA A 215 -9.43 -0.86 -24.01
CA ALA A 215 -8.44 0.21 -23.87
C ALA A 215 -7.60 0.03 -22.61
N TYR A 216 -8.20 -0.43 -21.51
CA TYR A 216 -7.47 -0.72 -20.27
C TYR A 216 -6.53 -1.92 -20.42
N LEU A 217 -6.95 -2.99 -21.10
CA LEU A 217 -6.05 -4.13 -21.38
C LEU A 217 -4.84 -3.71 -22.21
N THR A 218 -5.10 -2.89 -23.24
CA THR A 218 -4.04 -2.34 -24.11
C THR A 218 -3.07 -1.48 -23.30
N ALA A 219 -3.57 -0.59 -22.44
CA ALA A 219 -2.76 0.25 -21.58
C ALA A 219 -1.93 -0.61 -20.57
N GLY A 220 -2.56 -1.60 -19.94
CA GLY A 220 -1.89 -2.49 -19.01
C GLY A 220 -0.75 -3.27 -19.63
N LYS A 221 -0.96 -3.85 -20.81
CA LYS A 221 0.10 -4.53 -21.59
C LYS A 221 1.24 -3.58 -21.98
N ALA A 222 0.91 -2.38 -22.43
CA ALA A 222 1.91 -1.39 -22.85
C ALA A 222 2.79 -0.92 -21.67
N LEU A 223 2.19 -0.62 -20.52
CA LEU A 223 2.89 -0.19 -19.31
C LEU A 223 3.76 -1.31 -18.71
N TYR A 224 3.26 -2.55 -18.68
CA TYR A 224 4.06 -3.72 -18.30
C TYR A 224 5.29 -3.86 -19.21
N ALA A 225 5.06 -3.83 -20.54
CA ALA A 225 6.14 -3.96 -21.50
C ALA A 225 7.14 -2.80 -21.41
N TRP A 226 6.68 -1.58 -21.14
CA TRP A 226 7.57 -0.44 -20.93
C TRP A 226 8.48 -0.64 -19.73
N CYS A 227 7.94 -1.05 -18.56
CA CYS A 227 8.74 -1.36 -17.38
C CYS A 227 9.75 -2.47 -17.66
N TYR A 228 9.31 -3.55 -18.29
CA TYR A 228 10.14 -4.70 -18.59
C TYR A 228 11.30 -4.30 -19.53
N ASN A 229 11.01 -3.62 -20.61
CA ASN A 229 12.02 -3.26 -21.60
C ASN A 229 12.99 -2.16 -21.14
N THR A 230 12.56 -1.31 -20.19
CA THR A 230 13.31 -0.11 -19.79
C THR A 230 14.04 -0.29 -18.46
N LEU A 231 13.40 -0.94 -17.49
CA LEU A 231 13.86 -0.95 -16.10
C LEU A 231 14.20 -2.35 -15.55
N HIS A 232 13.94 -3.44 -16.30
CA HIS A 232 14.24 -4.78 -15.83
C HIS A 232 15.75 -5.04 -15.77
N ASP A 233 16.23 -5.60 -14.66
CA ASP A 233 17.59 -6.12 -14.52
C ASP A 233 17.59 -7.63 -14.75
N ALA A 234 18.16 -8.06 -15.87
CA ALA A 234 18.21 -9.48 -16.23
C ALA A 234 19.07 -10.32 -15.28
N GLU A 235 19.98 -9.69 -14.51
CA GLU A 235 20.90 -10.36 -13.59
C GLU A 235 20.13 -11.02 -12.43
N ASP A 236 19.21 -10.29 -11.79
CA ASP A 236 18.47 -10.78 -10.63
C ASP A 236 16.94 -10.81 -10.82
N GLY A 237 16.46 -10.40 -12.00
CA GLY A 237 15.02 -10.38 -12.34
C GLY A 237 14.23 -9.27 -11.67
N LEU A 238 14.90 -8.28 -11.04
CA LEU A 238 14.29 -7.16 -10.35
C LEU A 238 14.21 -5.92 -11.24
N TYR A 239 13.62 -4.85 -10.73
CA TYR A 239 13.40 -3.63 -11.50
C TYR A 239 14.15 -2.44 -10.87
N PHE A 240 14.85 -1.67 -11.72
CA PHE A 240 15.45 -0.40 -11.39
C PHE A 240 14.39 0.66 -11.10
N ASP A 241 14.77 1.71 -10.37
CA ASP A 241 13.85 2.72 -9.88
C ASP A 241 13.26 3.61 -10.99
N ASN A 242 14.11 4.23 -11.80
CA ASN A 242 13.65 5.18 -12.82
C ASN A 242 14.64 5.38 -13.97
N ILE A 243 14.16 6.03 -15.00
CA ILE A 243 14.97 6.60 -16.07
C ILE A 243 14.73 8.12 -16.14
N SER A 244 15.81 8.91 -16.08
CA SER A 244 15.73 10.36 -16.28
C SER A 244 15.51 10.72 -17.75
N LEU A 245 15.01 11.94 -18.05
CA LEU A 245 14.83 12.40 -19.43
C LEU A 245 16.15 12.44 -20.25
N ALA A 246 17.30 12.43 -19.59
CA ALA A 246 18.61 12.28 -20.24
C ALA A 246 19.00 10.82 -20.53
N GLY A 247 18.09 9.86 -20.33
CA GLY A 247 18.31 8.43 -20.57
C GLY A 247 19.17 7.73 -19.51
N ARG A 248 19.40 8.34 -18.35
CA ARG A 248 20.19 7.73 -17.23
C ARG A 248 19.26 6.92 -16.34
N ILE A 249 19.58 5.64 -16.15
CA ILE A 249 18.85 4.75 -15.25
C ILE A 249 19.39 4.87 -13.83
N SER A 250 18.52 5.14 -12.86
CA SER A 250 18.78 4.98 -11.44
C SER A 250 18.69 3.49 -11.10
N ARG A 251 19.81 2.90 -10.69
CA ARG A 251 19.89 1.45 -10.42
C ARG A 251 19.48 1.05 -9.00
N ALA A 252 18.88 1.96 -8.23
CA ALA A 252 18.22 1.61 -6.99
C ALA A 252 17.10 0.59 -7.27
N LYS A 253 16.85 -0.31 -6.33
CA LYS A 253 15.80 -1.33 -6.45
C LYS A 253 14.96 -1.33 -5.19
N TYR A 254 13.66 -1.22 -5.35
CA TYR A 254 12.69 -1.22 -4.25
C TYR A 254 11.71 -2.38 -4.44
N SER A 255 11.36 -3.04 -3.34
CA SER A 255 10.55 -4.27 -3.36
C SER A 255 9.16 -4.05 -3.96
N TYR A 256 8.55 -2.89 -3.71
CA TYR A 256 7.22 -2.57 -4.22
C TYR A 256 7.16 -2.48 -5.75
N ASN A 257 8.21 -1.95 -6.40
CA ASN A 257 8.29 -1.89 -7.87
C ASN A 257 8.29 -3.30 -8.48
N SER A 258 9.14 -4.18 -7.95
CA SER A 258 9.18 -5.58 -8.39
C SER A 258 7.91 -6.34 -8.01
N GLY A 259 7.34 -6.07 -6.83
CA GLY A 259 6.07 -6.63 -6.38
C GLY A 259 4.91 -6.32 -7.33
N GLN A 260 4.83 -5.09 -7.84
CA GLN A 260 3.80 -4.71 -8.80
C GLN A 260 4.01 -5.34 -10.19
N MET A 261 5.23 -5.58 -10.59
CA MET A 261 5.50 -6.34 -11.82
C MET A 261 5.14 -7.82 -11.68
N ILE A 262 5.31 -8.42 -10.48
CA ILE A 262 4.80 -9.76 -10.18
C ILE A 262 3.26 -9.77 -10.28
N GLU A 263 2.57 -8.80 -9.67
CA GLU A 263 1.10 -8.71 -9.71
C GLU A 263 0.59 -8.54 -11.13
N ALA A 264 1.16 -7.61 -11.90
CA ALA A 264 0.80 -7.37 -13.29
C ALA A 264 1.03 -8.62 -14.17
N GLY A 265 2.17 -9.30 -14.01
CA GLY A 265 2.48 -10.53 -14.72
C GLY A 265 1.49 -11.66 -14.39
N ALA A 266 1.15 -11.85 -13.11
CA ALA A 266 0.16 -12.82 -12.68
C ALA A 266 -1.24 -12.54 -13.25
N ILE A 267 -1.66 -11.25 -13.30
CA ILE A 267 -2.94 -10.85 -13.89
C ILE A 267 -2.91 -11.06 -15.42
N LEU A 268 -1.83 -10.66 -16.10
CA LEU A 268 -1.68 -10.86 -17.55
C LEU A 268 -1.73 -12.32 -17.91
N HIS A 269 -1.02 -13.19 -17.18
CA HIS A 269 -1.11 -14.63 -17.39
C HIS A 269 -2.56 -15.15 -17.22
N ALA A 270 -3.27 -14.65 -16.20
CA ALA A 270 -4.67 -15.04 -15.97
C ALA A 270 -5.60 -14.62 -17.11
N LEU A 271 -5.35 -13.47 -17.73
CA LEU A 271 -6.18 -12.91 -18.78
C LEU A 271 -5.87 -13.48 -20.17
N THR A 272 -4.59 -13.78 -20.46
CA THR A 272 -4.14 -14.13 -21.80
C THR A 272 -3.76 -15.60 -21.96
N GLY A 273 -3.40 -16.30 -20.89
CA GLY A 273 -2.84 -17.64 -20.94
C GLY A 273 -1.40 -17.71 -21.47
N GLU A 274 -0.73 -16.55 -21.63
CA GLU A 274 0.64 -16.48 -22.16
C GLU A 274 1.65 -16.81 -21.04
N GLU A 275 2.31 -17.98 -21.13
CA GLU A 275 3.19 -18.54 -20.10
C GLU A 275 4.40 -17.67 -19.73
N HIS A 276 4.87 -16.81 -20.64
CA HIS A 276 6.03 -15.97 -20.35
C HIS A 276 5.74 -14.99 -19.20
N TYR A 277 4.52 -14.46 -19.05
CA TYR A 277 4.15 -13.59 -17.94
C TYR A 277 4.27 -14.31 -16.58
N LEU A 278 3.86 -15.58 -16.51
CA LEU A 278 4.02 -16.38 -15.29
C LEU A 278 5.49 -16.65 -14.99
N ALA A 279 6.27 -17.03 -16.00
CA ALA A 279 7.70 -17.31 -15.82
C ALA A 279 8.49 -16.07 -15.35
N GLU A 280 8.17 -14.89 -15.92
CA GLU A 280 8.78 -13.63 -15.50
C GLU A 280 8.37 -13.24 -14.08
N ALA A 281 7.09 -13.38 -13.71
CA ALA A 281 6.63 -13.15 -12.34
C ALA A 281 7.31 -14.08 -11.33
N GLN A 282 7.47 -15.35 -11.64
CA GLN A 282 8.18 -16.31 -10.80
C GLN A 282 9.67 -15.96 -10.64
N LYS A 283 10.35 -15.57 -11.73
CA LYS A 283 11.74 -15.12 -11.67
C LYS A 283 11.89 -13.89 -10.79
N THR A 284 11.02 -12.90 -10.95
CA THR A 284 11.03 -11.68 -10.14
C THR A 284 10.74 -11.98 -8.66
N ALA A 285 9.78 -12.87 -8.36
CA ALA A 285 9.49 -13.29 -6.98
C ALA A 285 10.68 -13.99 -6.32
N ALA A 286 11.39 -14.85 -7.05
CA ALA A 286 12.62 -15.46 -6.56
C ALA A 286 13.70 -14.42 -6.27
N GLY A 287 13.89 -13.43 -7.14
CA GLY A 287 14.81 -12.31 -6.92
C GLY A 287 14.41 -11.47 -5.69
N CYS A 288 13.12 -11.18 -5.51
CA CYS A 288 12.60 -10.53 -4.30
C CYS A 288 12.93 -11.32 -3.03
N TYR A 289 12.71 -12.62 -3.07
CA TYR A 289 12.96 -13.49 -1.92
C TYR A 289 14.44 -13.53 -1.53
N GLU A 290 15.34 -13.63 -2.49
CA GLU A 290 16.79 -13.60 -2.23
C GLU A 290 17.27 -12.23 -1.74
N ARG A 291 16.70 -11.15 -2.26
CA ARG A 291 17.17 -9.80 -1.93
C ARG A 291 16.61 -9.29 -0.61
N TRP A 292 15.32 -9.48 -0.33
CA TRP A 292 14.60 -8.82 0.77
C TRP A 292 14.11 -9.74 1.88
N PHE A 293 14.31 -11.06 1.78
CA PHE A 293 14.07 -11.96 2.90
C PHE A 293 15.41 -12.40 3.49
N LYS A 294 15.66 -12.04 4.72
CA LYS A 294 16.95 -12.27 5.39
C LYS A 294 16.85 -13.39 6.43
N PRO A 295 17.88 -14.24 6.58
CA PRO A 295 17.90 -15.22 7.66
C PRO A 295 17.80 -14.53 9.02
N LEU A 296 16.92 -15.01 9.87
CA LEU A 296 16.74 -14.56 11.25
C LEU A 296 16.52 -15.79 12.14
N THR A 297 17.16 -15.79 13.33
CA THR A 297 16.93 -16.81 14.35
C THR A 297 15.83 -16.33 15.29
N ASP A 298 14.73 -17.08 15.38
CA ASP A 298 13.58 -16.86 16.25
C ASP A 298 13.49 -18.01 17.26
N GLY A 299 14.06 -17.86 18.43
CA GLY A 299 14.21 -18.95 19.38
C GLY A 299 15.10 -20.07 18.80
N GLU A 300 14.53 -21.27 18.64
CA GLU A 300 15.18 -22.44 18.02
C GLU A 300 14.94 -22.54 16.50
N GLN A 301 14.08 -21.67 15.94
CA GLN A 301 13.70 -21.71 14.54
C GLN A 301 14.53 -20.74 13.69
N GLN A 302 14.78 -21.15 12.45
CA GLN A 302 15.32 -20.27 11.42
C GLN A 302 14.17 -19.82 10.53
N ILE A 303 13.97 -18.51 10.44
CA ILE A 303 12.98 -17.91 9.55
C ILE A 303 13.67 -17.07 8.47
N ARG A 304 12.96 -16.79 7.40
CA ARG A 304 13.35 -15.79 6.39
C ARG A 304 12.51 -14.55 6.65
N MET A 305 13.10 -13.57 7.33
CA MET A 305 12.46 -12.30 7.71
C MET A 305 12.37 -11.37 6.53
N MET A 306 11.16 -10.96 6.18
CA MET A 306 10.91 -9.93 5.17
C MET A 306 11.36 -8.55 5.70
N ASP A 307 12.28 -7.92 4.99
CA ASP A 307 12.86 -6.64 5.37
C ASP A 307 13.43 -5.94 4.12
N SER A 308 12.61 -5.14 3.47
CA SER A 308 13.01 -4.33 2.32
C SER A 308 13.48 -2.92 2.70
N GLY A 309 13.44 -2.58 3.99
CA GLY A 309 13.80 -1.28 4.51
C GLY A 309 12.62 -0.29 4.60
N ASP A 310 11.41 -0.72 4.22
CA ASP A 310 10.16 0.03 4.40
C ASP A 310 8.99 -0.95 4.43
N VAL A 311 8.17 -0.88 5.50
CA VAL A 311 7.07 -1.82 5.71
C VAL A 311 5.97 -1.69 4.65
N TRP A 312 5.75 -0.49 4.12
CA TRP A 312 4.77 -0.31 3.05
C TRP A 312 5.28 -0.92 1.73
N PHE A 313 6.60 -0.84 1.46
CA PHE A 313 7.19 -1.53 0.30
C PHE A 313 7.00 -3.05 0.40
N ASP A 314 7.08 -3.59 1.61
CA ASP A 314 6.80 -5.00 1.90
C ASP A 314 5.32 -5.34 1.65
N ALA A 315 4.38 -4.47 2.06
CA ALA A 315 2.95 -4.67 1.84
C ALA A 315 2.58 -4.70 0.35
N VAL A 316 3.14 -3.80 -0.43
CA VAL A 316 2.91 -3.79 -1.89
C VAL A 316 3.55 -5.01 -2.57
N MET A 317 4.74 -5.43 -2.14
CA MET A 317 5.35 -6.68 -2.64
C MET A 317 4.46 -7.89 -2.32
N LEU A 318 3.86 -7.95 -1.14
CA LEU A 318 2.95 -9.02 -0.75
C LEU A 318 1.75 -9.14 -1.68
N ARG A 319 1.18 -8.02 -2.17
CA ARG A 319 0.07 -8.06 -3.16
C ARG A 319 0.46 -8.90 -4.38
N GLY A 320 1.67 -8.67 -4.92
CA GLY A 320 2.22 -9.45 -6.03
C GLY A 320 2.43 -10.93 -5.69
N LEU A 321 2.98 -11.22 -4.51
CA LEU A 321 3.21 -12.62 -4.07
C LEU A 321 1.90 -13.38 -3.88
N ILE A 322 0.83 -12.74 -3.39
CA ILE A 322 -0.51 -13.33 -3.29
C ILE A 322 -1.09 -13.61 -4.68
N ALA A 323 -0.96 -12.65 -5.61
CA ALA A 323 -1.42 -12.83 -6.98
C ALA A 323 -0.71 -14.00 -7.68
N LEU A 324 0.61 -14.13 -7.49
CA LEU A 324 1.41 -15.21 -8.03
C LEU A 324 1.02 -16.57 -7.42
N TYR A 325 0.85 -16.64 -6.08
CA TYR A 325 0.38 -17.86 -5.40
C TYR A 325 -0.95 -18.36 -5.99
N GLY A 326 -1.85 -17.46 -6.34
CA GLY A 326 -3.11 -17.80 -7.02
C GLY A 326 -2.92 -18.42 -8.40
N ARG A 327 -1.72 -18.34 -8.99
CA ARG A 327 -1.39 -18.90 -10.31
C ARG A 327 -0.59 -20.20 -10.24
N ASP A 328 0.40 -20.28 -9.34
CA ASP A 328 1.34 -21.41 -9.31
C ASP A 328 1.20 -22.29 -8.05
N GLY A 329 0.48 -21.83 -7.03
CA GLY A 329 0.29 -22.55 -5.77
C GLY A 329 1.54 -22.68 -4.90
N ASN A 330 2.62 -21.94 -5.21
CA ASN A 330 3.86 -21.93 -4.43
C ASN A 330 3.71 -21.04 -3.19
N ASP A 331 3.53 -21.61 -2.02
CA ASP A 331 3.30 -20.90 -0.76
C ASP A 331 4.59 -20.51 -0.01
N THR A 332 5.77 -20.82 -0.55
CA THR A 332 7.07 -20.57 0.09
C THR A 332 7.22 -19.12 0.56
N TYR A 333 6.89 -18.18 -0.29
CA TYR A 333 7.02 -16.75 0.00
C TYR A 333 6.00 -16.29 1.06
N LEU A 334 4.76 -16.76 0.95
CA LEU A 334 3.69 -16.37 1.88
C LEU A 334 3.90 -16.99 3.28
N ARG A 335 4.49 -18.18 3.38
CA ARG A 335 4.92 -18.73 4.67
C ARG A 335 5.99 -17.86 5.32
N ALA A 336 6.96 -17.38 4.55
CA ALA A 336 7.99 -16.46 5.07
C ALA A 336 7.41 -15.12 5.48
N VAL A 337 6.44 -14.57 4.71
CA VAL A 337 5.69 -13.36 5.11
C VAL A 337 4.95 -13.60 6.41
N ASN A 338 4.21 -14.70 6.54
CA ASN A 338 3.47 -15.01 7.77
C ASN A 338 4.40 -15.10 8.98
N ALA A 339 5.55 -15.78 8.85
CA ALA A 339 6.55 -15.86 9.91
C ALA A 339 7.11 -14.46 10.27
N SER A 340 7.30 -13.60 9.27
CA SER A 340 7.74 -12.21 9.47
C SER A 340 6.72 -11.39 10.25
N LEU A 341 5.44 -11.51 9.92
CA LEU A 341 4.36 -10.81 10.62
C LEU A 341 4.22 -11.32 12.08
N ASP A 342 4.36 -12.63 12.30
CA ASP A 342 4.33 -13.23 13.63
C ASP A 342 5.50 -12.73 14.49
N TYR A 343 6.69 -12.69 13.94
CA TYR A 343 7.88 -12.18 14.61
C TYR A 343 7.72 -10.68 14.94
N ALA A 344 7.38 -9.88 13.94
CA ALA A 344 7.20 -8.44 14.09
C ALA A 344 6.16 -8.11 15.17
N TRP A 345 5.07 -8.85 15.22
CA TRP A 345 4.03 -8.66 16.25
C TRP A 345 4.55 -8.84 17.67
N ARG A 346 5.46 -9.78 17.88
CA ARG A 346 6.02 -10.06 19.20
C ARG A 346 7.18 -9.13 19.58
N GLU A 347 8.06 -8.80 18.60
CA GLU A 347 9.37 -8.22 18.87
C GLU A 347 9.55 -6.81 18.27
N GLY A 348 8.75 -6.41 17.26
CA GLY A 348 8.97 -5.20 16.46
C GLY A 348 8.20 -3.95 16.93
N ARG A 349 7.36 -4.05 17.99
CA ARG A 349 6.49 -2.96 18.43
C ARG A 349 7.05 -2.24 19.66
N ASP A 350 6.70 -0.94 19.78
CA ASP A 350 6.96 -0.18 21.00
C ASP A 350 5.87 -0.38 22.07
N GLU A 351 5.97 0.37 23.16
CA GLU A 351 5.01 0.37 24.29
C GLU A 351 3.59 0.83 23.90
N ASN A 352 3.45 1.60 22.82
CA ASN A 352 2.16 2.00 22.25
C ASN A 352 1.61 0.96 21.25
N GLY A 353 2.35 -0.12 21.01
CA GLY A 353 2.01 -1.15 20.03
C GLY A 353 2.31 -0.77 18.59
N LEU A 354 3.14 0.24 18.35
CA LEU A 354 3.48 0.76 17.01
C LEU A 354 4.79 0.19 16.50
N PHE A 355 4.86 -0.01 15.18
CA PHE A 355 6.05 -0.46 14.47
C PHE A 355 6.97 0.71 14.11
N GLY A 356 8.29 0.44 14.11
CA GLY A 356 9.30 1.29 13.48
C GLY A 356 9.38 1.06 11.96
N LYS A 357 10.46 1.57 11.36
CA LYS A 357 10.69 1.48 9.92
C LYS A 357 10.88 0.03 9.42
N PHE A 358 11.33 -0.88 10.29
CA PHE A 358 11.63 -2.27 9.97
C PHE A 358 10.72 -3.23 10.74
N LEU A 359 10.30 -4.29 10.10
CA LEU A 359 9.52 -5.36 10.75
C LEU A 359 10.36 -6.16 11.76
N SER A 360 11.67 -6.31 11.48
CA SER A 360 12.56 -7.15 12.27
C SER A 360 12.93 -6.54 13.63
N HIS A 361 12.92 -5.21 13.74
CA HIS A 361 13.31 -4.50 14.97
C HIS A 361 12.92 -3.03 14.91
N ARG A 362 12.87 -2.41 16.09
CA ARG A 362 12.78 -0.96 16.23
C ARG A 362 14.18 -0.44 16.58
N ARG A 363 14.60 0.66 15.93
CA ARG A 363 15.89 1.30 16.23
C ARG A 363 15.72 2.36 17.31
N GLU A 364 16.79 2.62 18.08
CA GLU A 364 16.76 3.67 19.12
C GLU A 364 16.50 5.07 18.57
N GLU A 365 16.92 5.34 17.33
CA GLU A 365 16.63 6.61 16.64
C GLU A 365 15.21 6.74 16.12
N ASP A 366 14.42 5.65 16.06
CA ASP A 366 13.01 5.66 15.61
C ASP A 366 12.10 6.27 16.70
N LYS A 367 12.26 7.57 16.94
CA LYS A 367 11.49 8.31 17.96
C LYS A 367 10.04 8.57 17.56
N ARG A 368 9.70 8.37 16.30
CA ARG A 368 8.36 8.55 15.74
C ARG A 368 7.99 7.35 14.91
N SER A 369 6.72 7.01 14.96
CA SER A 369 6.13 5.95 14.14
C SER A 369 5.33 6.58 13.02
N TRP A 370 5.60 6.16 11.79
CA TRP A 370 4.96 6.70 10.59
C TRP A 370 3.59 6.05 10.38
N LEU A 371 2.58 6.84 10.02
CA LEU A 371 1.21 6.39 9.75
C LEU A 371 1.17 5.24 8.74
N LEU A 372 1.87 5.41 7.63
CA LEU A 372 1.88 4.45 6.53
C LEU A 372 2.44 3.08 6.96
N THR A 373 3.44 3.07 7.83
CA THR A 373 3.99 1.82 8.40
C THR A 373 2.92 1.02 9.15
N GLN A 374 2.09 1.70 9.95
CA GLN A 374 1.05 1.05 10.75
C GLN A 374 -0.07 0.51 9.86
N ALA A 375 -0.51 1.32 8.89
CA ALA A 375 -1.50 0.91 7.91
C ALA A 375 -1.02 -0.28 7.07
N ALA A 376 0.24 -0.27 6.63
CA ALA A 376 0.84 -1.34 5.85
C ALA A 376 0.92 -2.67 6.62
N TYR A 377 1.31 -2.64 7.90
CA TYR A 377 1.29 -3.86 8.71
C TYR A 377 -0.12 -4.43 8.85
N ALA A 378 -1.12 -3.57 9.10
CA ALA A 378 -2.51 -3.99 9.22
C ALA A 378 -3.05 -4.54 7.88
N GLU A 379 -2.73 -3.90 6.76
CA GLU A 379 -3.06 -4.40 5.42
C GLU A 379 -2.48 -5.80 5.18
N MET A 380 -1.18 -5.98 5.42
CA MET A 380 -0.53 -7.28 5.25
C MET A 380 -1.18 -8.36 6.10
N SER A 381 -1.48 -8.04 7.35
CA SER A 381 -2.14 -8.96 8.27
C SER A 381 -3.55 -9.32 7.79
N ALA A 382 -4.35 -8.35 7.35
CA ALA A 382 -5.68 -8.60 6.80
C ALA A 382 -5.63 -9.47 5.53
N ARG A 383 -4.73 -9.17 4.59
CA ARG A 383 -4.56 -9.98 3.36
C ARG A 383 -4.10 -11.40 3.67
N MET A 384 -3.15 -11.58 4.60
CA MET A 384 -2.70 -12.90 5.04
C MET A 384 -3.78 -13.69 5.78
N ALA A 385 -4.73 -13.01 6.44
CA ALA A 385 -5.87 -13.68 7.06
C ALA A 385 -6.80 -14.38 6.05
N LYS A 386 -6.83 -13.91 4.81
CA LYS A 386 -7.60 -14.52 3.70
C LYS A 386 -6.86 -15.66 3.01
N VAL A 387 -5.55 -15.72 3.13
CA VAL A 387 -4.74 -16.74 2.43
C VAL A 387 -4.82 -18.08 3.15
N ASN A 388 -5.22 -19.12 2.43
CA ASN A 388 -5.16 -20.50 2.91
C ASN A 388 -3.82 -21.10 2.48
N LEU A 389 -2.84 -21.10 3.38
CA LEU A 389 -1.57 -21.79 3.16
C LEU A 389 -1.81 -23.32 3.22
N ARG A 390 -1.28 -24.03 2.25
CA ARG A 390 -1.45 -25.51 2.13
C ARG A 390 -0.45 -26.30 2.95
#